data_e7e91b378a868ea75376ced8216dddea
#
_entry.id   e7e91b378a868ea75376ced8216dddea
#
_cell.length_a   1.000
_cell.length_b   1.000
_cell.length_c   1.000
_cell.angle_alpha   90.00
_cell.angle_beta   90.00
_cell.angle_gamma   90.00
#
_symmetry.space_group_name_H-M   'P 1'
#
loop_
_entity.id
_entity.type
_entity.pdbx_description
1 polymer ?
#
loop_
_entity_poly.entity_id
_entity_poly.type
_entity_poly.pdbx_seq_one_letter_code
_entity_poly.pdbx_strand_id
1 'polypeptide(L)' 'MKHFRLRWESIAFPDMGLTEIVEAETAKDAKVKAEKNSTDEFLSVYYLDEIEEVPECVVK' A
#
# COMPACT_ATOMS: atom_id res chain seq x y z
N MET A 1 12.74 -8.59 -7.89
CA MET A 1 11.84 -7.46 -7.61
C MET A 1 11.97 -7.00 -6.17
N LYS A 2 11.69 -5.74 -5.92
CA LYS A 2 11.70 -5.20 -4.57
C LYS A 2 10.34 -5.36 -3.93
N HIS A 3 10.31 -5.32 -2.61
CA HIS A 3 9.08 -5.38 -1.85
C HIS A 3 8.84 -4.04 -1.18
N PHE A 4 7.59 -3.57 -1.24
CA PHE A 4 7.21 -2.29 -0.65
C PHE A 4 6.06 -2.51 0.32
N ARG A 5 6.14 -1.85 1.47
CA ARG A 5 5.07 -1.84 2.44
C ARG A 5 4.26 -0.55 2.22
N LEU A 6 3.00 -0.72 1.90
CA LEU A 6 2.09 0.38 1.65
C LEU A 6 1.17 0.52 2.86
N ARG A 7 1.12 1.72 3.40
CA ARG A 7 0.27 2.02 4.54
C ARG A 7 -0.92 2.85 4.09
N TRP A 8 -2.10 2.32 4.32
CA TRP A 8 -3.36 2.96 3.99
C TRP A 8 -4.02 3.47 5.25
N GLU A 9 -4.56 4.68 5.20
CA GLU A 9 -5.29 5.27 6.31
C GLU A 9 -6.75 5.46 5.91
N SER A 10 -7.65 5.26 6.87
CA SER A 10 -9.06 5.51 6.64
C SER A 10 -9.35 7.01 6.73
N ILE A 11 -10.13 7.52 5.79
CA ILE A 11 -10.52 8.93 5.78
C ILE A 11 -11.43 9.25 6.97
N ALA A 12 -12.37 8.34 7.25
CA ALA A 12 -13.36 8.54 8.31
C ALA A 12 -12.87 8.14 9.70
N PHE A 13 -11.98 7.13 9.77
CA PHE A 13 -11.53 6.56 11.05
C PHE A 13 -10.01 6.45 11.06
N PRO A 14 -9.30 7.49 11.54
CA PRO A 14 -7.83 7.51 11.52
C PRO A 14 -7.16 6.33 12.22
N ASP A 15 -7.86 5.68 13.14
CA ASP A 15 -7.31 4.54 13.87
C ASP A 15 -7.42 3.21 13.11
N MET A 16 -8.08 3.21 11.96
CA MET A 16 -8.32 2.00 11.17
C MET A 16 -7.44 1.95 9.92
N GLY A 17 -6.13 1.96 10.12
CA GLY A 17 -5.18 1.84 9.02
C GLY A 17 -5.01 0.40 8.57
N LEU A 18 -4.55 0.24 7.33
CA LEU A 18 -4.22 -1.05 6.75
C LEU A 18 -2.78 -1.02 6.24
N THR A 19 -2.14 -2.18 6.25
CA THR A 19 -0.80 -2.32 5.71
C THR A 19 -0.77 -3.51 4.77
N GLU A 20 -0.13 -3.35 3.61
CA GLU A 20 0.03 -4.47 2.67
C GLU A 20 1.44 -4.46 2.07
N ILE A 21 1.87 -5.61 1.60
CA ILE A 21 3.16 -5.76 0.94
C ILE A 21 2.90 -5.98 -0.55
N VAL A 22 3.59 -5.20 -1.38
CA VAL A 22 3.46 -5.27 -2.84
C VAL A 22 4.85 -5.44 -3.45
N GLU A 23 4.98 -6.36 -4.39
CA GLU A 23 6.19 -6.52 -5.18
C GLU A 23 6.16 -5.56 -6.37
N ALA A 24 7.23 -4.80 -6.55
CA ALA A 24 7.39 -3.92 -7.68
C ALA A 24 8.85 -3.52 -7.82
N GLU A 25 9.22 -2.89 -8.91
CA GLU A 25 10.59 -2.45 -9.12
C GLU A 25 10.86 -1.08 -8.49
N THR A 26 9.82 -0.24 -8.41
CA THR A 26 9.94 1.08 -7.81
C THR A 26 8.73 1.37 -6.92
N ALA A 27 8.85 2.34 -6.04
CA ALA A 27 7.74 2.77 -5.19
C ALA A 27 6.55 3.24 -6.01
N LYS A 28 6.81 3.93 -7.11
CA LYS A 28 5.76 4.40 -8.02
C LYS A 28 4.99 3.24 -8.62
N ASP A 29 5.70 2.20 -9.06
CA ASP A 29 5.08 1.01 -9.62
C ASP A 29 4.26 0.27 -8.56
N ALA A 30 4.76 0.21 -7.33
CA ALA A 30 4.04 -0.40 -6.22
C ALA A 30 2.71 0.31 -5.97
N LYS A 31 2.73 1.65 -5.99
CA LYS A 31 1.53 2.46 -5.82
C LYS A 31 0.51 2.19 -6.93
N VAL A 32 0.96 2.22 -8.19
CA VAL A 32 0.09 1.97 -9.34
C VAL A 32 -0.54 0.59 -9.26
N LYS A 33 0.28 -0.40 -8.93
CA LYS A 33 -0.18 -1.78 -8.81
C LYS A 33 -1.23 -1.94 -7.72
N ALA A 34 -0.99 -1.32 -6.56
CA ALA A 34 -1.95 -1.36 -5.45
C ALA A 34 -3.26 -0.68 -5.81
N GLU A 35 -3.19 0.47 -6.47
CA GLU A 35 -4.38 1.20 -6.90
C GLU A 35 -5.20 0.40 -7.92
N LYS A 36 -4.53 -0.29 -8.83
CA LYS A 36 -5.21 -1.13 -9.81
C LYS A 36 -5.92 -2.32 -9.18
N ASN A 37 -5.37 -2.85 -8.10
CA ASN A 37 -5.95 -3.99 -7.39
C ASN A 37 -7.00 -3.58 -6.36
N SER A 38 -7.19 -2.29 -6.15
CA SER A 38 -8.17 -1.78 -5.20
C SER A 38 -9.46 -1.42 -5.91
N THR A 39 -10.58 -1.57 -5.21
CA THR A 39 -11.87 -1.16 -5.75
C THR A 39 -12.08 0.34 -5.58
N ASP A 40 -13.01 0.91 -6.36
CA ASP A 40 -13.36 2.32 -6.22
C ASP A 40 -13.91 2.62 -4.83
N GLU A 41 -14.65 1.67 -4.24
CA GLU A 41 -15.16 1.81 -2.89
C GLU A 41 -14.03 1.89 -1.87
N PHE A 42 -13.01 1.06 -2.03
CA PHE A 42 -11.84 1.09 -1.15
C PHE A 42 -11.14 2.45 -1.25
N LEU A 43 -10.88 2.91 -2.47
CA LEU A 43 -10.18 4.18 -2.70
C LEU A 43 -10.99 5.40 -2.26
N SER A 44 -12.30 5.27 -2.10
CA SER A 44 -13.15 6.35 -1.61
C SER A 44 -13.10 6.51 -0.09
N VAL A 45 -12.71 5.46 0.63
CA VAL A 45 -12.66 5.48 2.10
C VAL A 45 -11.25 5.37 2.66
N TYR A 46 -10.28 4.98 1.85
CA TYR A 46 -8.88 4.87 2.24
C TYR A 46 -7.99 5.68 1.31
N TYR A 47 -6.91 6.19 1.85
CA TYR A 47 -5.89 6.85 1.03
C TYR A 47 -4.51 6.29 1.39
N LEU A 48 -3.60 6.34 0.43
CA LEU A 48 -2.23 5.88 0.64
C LEU A 48 -1.45 6.94 1.41
N ASP A 49 -1.04 6.59 2.62
CA ASP A 49 -0.33 7.50 3.51
C ASP A 49 1.18 7.39 3.32
N GLU A 50 1.69 6.17 3.21
CA GLU A 50 3.13 5.96 3.19
C GLU A 50 3.50 4.73 2.36
N ILE A 51 4.66 4.80 1.68
CA ILE A 51 5.25 3.66 0.97
C ILE A 51 6.68 3.54 1.46
N GLU A 52 7.08 2.34 1.86
CA GLU A 52 8.41 2.07 2.35
C GLU A 52 8.96 0.82 1.69
N GLU A 53 10.21 0.88 1.21
CA GLU A 53 10.90 -0.30 0.71
C GLU A 53 11.32 -1.15 1.90
N VAL A 54 11.02 -2.46 1.86
CA VAL A 54 11.37 -3.38 2.94
C VAL A 54 12.28 -4.48 2.41
N PRO A 55 13.22 -4.97 3.24
CA PRO A 55 14.07 -6.08 2.85
C PRO A 55 13.25 -7.32 2.55
N GLU A 56 13.68 -8.09 1.54
CA GLU A 56 12.97 -9.29 1.12
C GLU A 56 12.79 -10.29 2.27
N CYS A 57 13.72 -10.36 3.17
CA CYS A 57 13.68 -11.28 4.30
C CYS A 57 12.58 -10.93 5.34
N VAL A 58 11.99 -9.76 5.25
CA VAL A 58 10.95 -9.30 6.17
C VAL A 58 9.54 -9.63 5.66
N VAL A 59 9.43 -10.08 4.43
CA VAL A 59 8.17 -10.27 3.71
C VAL A 59 7.62 -11.69 3.88
N LYS A 60 7.54 -12.22 5.01
CA LYS A 60 7.02 -13.58 5.18
C LYS A 60 5.69 -13.58 5.91
#